data_6f3ad3972ffcb0633fefdb02ebcd4fb2
#
_entry.id   6f3ad3972ffcb0633fefdb02ebcd4fb2
#
_cell.length_a   1.000
_cell.length_b   1.000
_cell.length_c   1.000
_cell.angle_alpha   90.00
_cell.angle_beta   90.00
_cell.angle_gamma   90.00
#
_symmetry.space_group_name_H-M   'P 1'
#
loop_
_entity.id
_entity.type
_entity.pdbx_description
1 polymer ?
#
loop_
_entity_poly.entity_id
_entity_poly.type
_entity_poly.pdbx_seq_one_letter_code
_entity_poly.pdbx_strand_id
1 'polypeptide(L)'
;MHILGSKGETESGGASEQRTSDLPTQPYTSSINSNSNPNSSDNPTRFTVGLVNSIGLQRDHNEDALFAMTTYLISDNSSLPFGLYILADGMGGHLHGEKASEVAIHAMAFGVLTKVLPSIQDVSEGNPADTVQDIMKEGVQAAHQAIIQGAPGGGSTLTGILLLRDQMTIAHIGDSRAYAIDTQGNVNLLTTDHSLVKRLVDLGQITTDEAAIHPQRNVLYRALGQAEMVDPDLISTPIPNSGYLVLCSDGLWGVVPDDQMANIISSANSPQEASQTLLEAANLAGGPDNISVIVIEISK
;
A
#
# COMPACT_ATOMS: atom_id res chain seq x y z
N MET A 1 -50.58 26.94 55.74
CA MET A 1 -50.30 26.64 57.13
C MET A 1 -48.82 26.60 57.28
N HIS A 2 -48.30 27.70 57.69
CA HIS A 2 -47.30 27.88 58.72
C HIS A 2 -45.99 27.15 58.56
N ILE A 3 -44.82 27.65 58.74
CA ILE A 3 -44.24 28.96 59.20
C ILE A 3 -42.74 28.78 59.15
N LEU A 4 -42.03 29.80 58.68
CA LEU A 4 -40.85 30.48 59.20
C LEU A 4 -39.76 29.62 59.88
N GLY A 5 -38.54 29.84 59.71
CA GLY A 5 -37.64 30.96 59.63
C GLY A 5 -36.23 30.40 59.87
N SER A 6 -35.15 30.90 59.73
CA SER A 6 -34.53 32.18 59.79
C SER A 6 -33.00 32.00 59.74
N LYS A 7 -32.36 32.83 58.98
CA LYS A 7 -31.08 33.53 59.23
C LYS A 7 -29.88 32.83 59.87
N GLY A 8 -28.76 33.00 59.18
CA GLY A 8 -27.41 33.00 59.73
C GLY A 8 -26.40 33.35 58.64
N GLU A 9 -26.05 34.65 58.62
CA GLU A 9 -24.91 35.21 57.89
C GLU A 9 -23.61 34.81 58.57
N THR A 10 -22.54 34.55 57.79
CA THR A 10 -21.21 35.16 57.96
C THR A 10 -20.25 34.64 56.86
N GLU A 11 -19.82 35.61 56.11
CA GLU A 11 -18.48 36.07 55.71
C GLU A 11 -17.40 35.06 55.25
N SER A 12 -16.98 35.33 54.04
CA SER A 12 -15.62 35.69 53.57
C SER A 12 -14.60 34.56 53.46
N GLY A 13 -14.07 34.45 52.26
CA GLY A 13 -12.85 33.73 51.97
C GLY A 13 -12.67 33.53 50.46
N GLY A 14 -12.31 34.58 49.75
CA GLY A 14 -11.92 34.50 48.35
C GLY A 14 -10.65 33.70 48.23
N ALA A 15 -10.69 32.66 47.38
CA ALA A 15 -9.51 32.02 46.82
C ALA A 15 -9.63 32.05 45.29
N SER A 16 -8.79 32.86 44.71
CA SER A 16 -8.58 33.02 43.28
C SER A 16 -8.24 31.71 42.64
N GLU A 17 -9.09 31.24 41.71
CA GLU A 17 -8.72 30.25 40.72
C GLU A 17 -7.65 30.84 39.81
N GLN A 18 -6.41 30.43 40.00
CA GLN A 18 -5.37 30.57 39.00
C GLN A 18 -5.61 29.52 37.91
N ARG A 19 -6.05 29.99 36.76
CA ARG A 19 -5.99 29.28 35.51
C ARG A 19 -4.51 29.01 35.16
N THR A 20 -4.08 27.78 35.19
CA THR A 20 -2.83 27.37 34.59
C THR A 20 -3.06 27.12 33.10
N SER A 21 -3.07 28.19 32.32
CA SER A 21 -2.75 28.13 30.89
C SER A 21 -1.31 28.60 30.77
N ASP A 22 -0.48 27.77 30.22
CA ASP A 22 0.75 28.08 29.50
C ASP A 22 1.77 26.96 29.74
N LEU A 23 1.52 25.82 29.06
CA LEU A 23 2.61 24.92 28.71
C LEU A 23 3.22 25.46 27.40
N PRO A 24 4.49 25.88 27.39
CA PRO A 24 5.15 26.27 26.15
C PRO A 24 5.34 25.01 25.27
N THR A 25 4.64 24.97 24.16
CA THR A 25 4.95 24.04 23.04
C THR A 25 6.29 24.47 22.45
N GLN A 26 7.38 23.99 22.99
CA GLN A 26 8.66 24.02 22.28
C GLN A 26 8.69 22.86 21.29
N PRO A 27 9.10 23.08 20.03
CA PRO A 27 9.32 21.99 19.09
C PRO A 27 10.42 21.07 19.67
N TYR A 28 10.12 19.79 19.74
CA TYR A 28 11.06 18.76 20.17
C TYR A 28 12.19 18.66 19.14
N THR A 29 13.26 19.40 19.36
CA THR A 29 14.52 19.20 18.63
C THR A 29 15.28 18.11 19.38
N SER A 30 15.13 16.87 18.95
CA SER A 30 16.00 15.79 19.40
C SER A 30 17.43 16.04 18.90
N SER A 31 18.26 16.60 19.76
CA SER A 31 19.71 16.45 19.63
C SER A 31 20.01 14.97 19.91
N ILE A 32 20.17 14.19 18.84
CA ILE A 32 20.67 12.83 18.92
C ILE A 32 22.10 12.92 19.45
N ASN A 33 22.28 12.62 20.75
CA ASN A 33 23.59 12.42 21.31
C ASN A 33 24.22 11.17 20.67
N SER A 34 25.10 11.40 19.72
CA SER A 34 25.91 10.40 19.06
C SER A 34 27.00 9.88 20.00
N ASN A 35 26.60 9.01 20.92
CA ASN A 35 27.50 8.09 21.62
C ASN A 35 27.17 6.64 21.21
N SER A 36 27.03 6.39 19.92
CA SER A 36 27.01 5.06 19.34
C SER A 36 28.43 4.74 18.85
N ASN A 37 28.86 3.56 19.18
CA ASN A 37 30.11 2.90 18.76
C ASN A 37 30.40 3.17 17.27
N PRO A 38 31.57 3.72 16.86
CA PRO A 38 31.81 4.16 15.47
C PRO A 38 31.99 3.02 14.46
N ASN A 39 31.61 1.79 14.78
CA ASN A 39 31.79 0.61 13.92
C ASN A 39 30.50 -0.10 13.49
N SER A 40 29.32 0.44 13.73
CA SER A 40 28.08 -0.04 13.09
C SER A 40 27.61 1.02 12.11
N SER A 41 27.95 0.83 10.82
CA SER A 41 27.48 1.64 9.68
C SER A 41 26.04 1.26 9.28
N ASP A 42 25.19 0.90 10.22
CA ASP A 42 23.79 0.59 9.91
C ASP A 42 22.95 1.86 9.93
N ASN A 43 22.96 2.57 8.82
CA ASN A 43 21.89 3.54 8.57
C ASN A 43 20.56 2.79 8.56
N PRO A 44 19.54 3.30 9.29
CA PRO A 44 18.23 2.66 9.28
C PRO A 44 17.64 2.68 7.87
N THR A 45 17.10 1.55 7.44
CA THR A 45 16.38 1.47 6.16
C THR A 45 15.29 2.53 6.11
N ARG A 46 15.22 3.25 4.99
CA ARG A 46 14.22 4.31 4.72
C ARG A 46 13.39 3.95 3.51
N PHE A 47 12.11 4.28 3.60
CA PHE A 47 11.16 4.16 2.49
C PHE A 47 10.67 5.55 2.13
N THR A 48 10.95 5.97 0.90
CA THR A 48 10.39 7.20 0.31
C THR A 48 9.39 6.79 -0.75
N VAL A 49 8.22 7.44 -0.80
CA VAL A 49 7.09 7.01 -1.63
C VAL A 49 6.63 8.14 -2.53
N GLY A 50 6.40 7.81 -3.78
CA GLY A 50 5.64 8.61 -4.73
C GLY A 50 4.46 7.82 -5.26
N LEU A 51 3.36 8.49 -5.52
CA LEU A 51 2.15 7.83 -6.03
C LEU A 51 1.36 8.75 -6.96
N VAL A 52 0.70 8.13 -7.92
CA VAL A 52 -0.30 8.77 -8.78
C VAL A 52 -1.48 7.84 -8.97
N ASN A 53 -2.66 8.44 -9.12
CA ASN A 53 -3.89 7.78 -9.48
C ASN A 53 -4.62 8.68 -10.47
N SER A 54 -4.92 8.18 -11.66
CA SER A 54 -5.48 8.94 -12.77
C SER A 54 -6.53 8.15 -13.53
N ILE A 55 -7.53 8.83 -13.99
CA ILE A 55 -8.56 8.29 -14.87
C ILE A 55 -8.02 7.87 -16.26
N GLY A 56 -6.81 8.35 -16.66
CA GLY A 56 -6.31 8.19 -18.01
C GLY A 56 -6.96 9.17 -18.99
N LEU A 57 -6.90 8.86 -20.30
CA LEU A 57 -7.44 9.73 -21.34
C LEU A 57 -8.70 9.18 -22.02
N GLN A 58 -9.01 7.90 -21.87
CA GLN A 58 -10.09 7.22 -22.58
C GLN A 58 -11.25 6.76 -21.70
N ARG A 59 -11.04 6.72 -20.38
CA ARG A 59 -12.07 6.39 -19.40
C ARG A 59 -12.75 7.66 -18.91
N ASP A 60 -13.97 7.55 -18.42
CA ASP A 60 -14.75 8.65 -17.83
C ASP A 60 -14.88 8.50 -16.29
N HIS A 61 -14.45 7.37 -15.74
CA HIS A 61 -14.43 7.03 -14.31
C HIS A 61 -13.10 6.41 -13.94
N ASN A 62 -12.71 6.56 -12.68
CA ASN A 62 -11.56 5.89 -12.13
C ASN A 62 -12.03 4.75 -11.20
N GLU A 63 -11.80 3.53 -11.63
CA GLU A 63 -12.13 2.32 -10.88
C GLU A 63 -10.94 1.81 -10.06
N ASP A 64 -9.75 2.43 -10.18
CA ASP A 64 -8.56 2.12 -9.39
C ASP A 64 -8.59 2.79 -8.01
N ALA A 65 -8.07 2.11 -7.01
CA ALA A 65 -7.85 2.64 -5.67
C ALA A 65 -6.44 2.32 -5.17
N LEU A 66 -5.86 3.24 -4.37
CA LEU A 66 -4.53 3.12 -3.78
C LEU A 66 -4.55 3.33 -2.27
N PHE A 67 -3.67 2.63 -1.57
CA PHE A 67 -3.32 2.91 -0.19
C PHE A 67 -1.79 2.87 -0.03
N ALA A 68 -1.22 3.90 0.60
CA ALA A 68 0.20 3.94 0.92
C ALA A 68 0.40 4.48 2.33
N MET A 69 1.10 3.74 3.16
CA MET A 69 1.47 4.12 4.50
C MET A 69 2.93 3.77 4.76
N THR A 70 3.72 4.78 5.15
CA THR A 70 5.09 4.61 5.65
C THR A 70 5.17 5.21 7.04
N THR A 71 5.71 4.46 7.99
CA THR A 71 5.92 4.94 9.36
C THR A 71 7.17 4.29 9.98
N TYR A 72 7.60 4.84 11.11
CA TYR A 72 8.72 4.35 11.87
C TYR A 72 8.28 4.13 13.31
N LEU A 73 8.59 2.97 13.85
CA LEU A 73 8.45 2.68 15.26
C LEU A 73 9.81 2.92 15.92
N ILE A 74 9.88 3.96 16.73
CA ILE A 74 11.13 4.39 17.34
C ILE A 74 11.09 4.06 18.84
N SER A 75 12.08 3.32 19.31
CA SER A 75 12.37 3.10 20.73
C SER A 75 13.77 3.61 21.05
N ASP A 76 14.17 3.61 22.33
CA ASP A 76 15.42 4.20 22.81
C ASP A 76 16.68 3.77 22.03
N ASN A 77 16.70 2.53 21.50
CA ASN A 77 17.87 1.96 20.81
C ASN A 77 17.57 1.39 19.43
N SER A 78 16.34 1.55 18.89
CA SER A 78 15.98 0.97 17.61
C SER A 78 14.97 1.82 16.85
N SER A 79 15.09 1.79 15.54
CA SER A 79 14.11 2.35 14.61
C SER A 79 13.66 1.24 13.66
N LEU A 80 12.40 0.89 13.69
CA LEU A 80 11.81 -0.13 12.83
C LEU A 80 10.99 0.55 11.73
N PRO A 81 11.43 0.55 10.49
CA PRO A 81 10.63 1.02 9.37
C PRO A 81 9.48 0.05 9.10
N PHE A 82 8.33 0.61 8.79
CA PHE A 82 7.11 -0.10 8.41
C PHE A 82 6.51 0.54 7.17
N GLY A 83 6.13 -0.29 6.18
CA GLY A 83 5.45 0.16 4.97
C GLY A 83 4.31 -0.79 4.62
N LEU A 84 3.13 -0.24 4.32
CA LEU A 84 2.00 -0.97 3.74
C LEU A 84 1.52 -0.22 2.51
N TYR A 85 1.56 -0.88 1.36
CA TYR A 85 1.20 -0.33 0.06
C TYR A 85 0.24 -1.29 -0.62
N ILE A 86 -0.89 -0.79 -1.09
CA ILE A 86 -1.94 -1.60 -1.69
C ILE A 86 -2.47 -0.89 -2.92
N LEU A 87 -2.67 -1.63 -4.00
CA LEU A 87 -3.30 -1.22 -5.23
C LEU A 87 -4.43 -2.18 -5.54
N ALA A 88 -5.56 -1.65 -5.95
CA ALA A 88 -6.74 -2.39 -6.38
C ALA A 88 -7.29 -1.75 -7.65
N ASP A 89 -7.49 -2.56 -8.70
CA ASP A 89 -8.10 -2.19 -9.96
C ASP A 89 -9.51 -2.80 -10.01
N GLY A 90 -10.49 -1.94 -10.03
CA GLY A 90 -11.91 -2.31 -9.94
C GLY A 90 -12.49 -2.72 -11.28
N MET A 91 -13.33 -3.74 -11.28
CA MET A 91 -14.03 -4.24 -12.47
C MET A 91 -15.51 -4.48 -12.21
N GLY A 92 -16.32 -4.48 -13.26
CA GLY A 92 -17.76 -4.71 -13.16
C GLY A 92 -18.60 -3.56 -13.71
N GLY A 93 -17.93 -2.59 -14.33
CA GLY A 93 -18.50 -1.42 -14.98
C GLY A 93 -18.94 -0.32 -14.03
N HIS A 94 -18.41 0.88 -14.24
CA HIS A 94 -18.74 2.12 -13.55
C HIS A 94 -18.79 2.01 -12.00
N LEU A 95 -19.96 2.30 -11.41
CA LEU A 95 -20.12 2.35 -9.95
C LEU A 95 -19.78 1.05 -9.20
N HIS A 96 -19.83 -0.11 -9.86
CA HIS A 96 -19.53 -1.39 -9.20
C HIS A 96 -18.02 -1.63 -9.09
N GLY A 97 -17.24 -1.27 -10.11
CA GLY A 97 -15.78 -1.37 -10.09
C GLY A 97 -15.15 -0.39 -9.12
N GLU A 98 -15.50 0.92 -9.21
CA GLU A 98 -15.03 1.95 -8.29
C GLU A 98 -15.31 1.57 -6.82
N LYS A 99 -16.54 1.14 -6.53
CA LYS A 99 -16.89 0.75 -5.16
C LYS A 99 -16.17 -0.52 -4.72
N ALA A 100 -15.92 -1.47 -5.63
CA ALA A 100 -15.24 -2.71 -5.31
C ALA A 100 -13.77 -2.46 -4.91
N SER A 101 -13.03 -1.67 -5.68
CA SER A 101 -11.64 -1.32 -5.36
C SER A 101 -11.55 -0.51 -4.07
N GLU A 102 -12.45 0.47 -3.85
CA GLU A 102 -12.50 1.27 -2.63
C GLU A 102 -12.69 0.40 -1.37
N VAL A 103 -13.71 -0.46 -1.35
CA VAL A 103 -13.97 -1.29 -0.17
C VAL A 103 -12.90 -2.35 0.06
N ALA A 104 -12.29 -2.86 -1.03
CA ALA A 104 -11.17 -3.80 -0.95
C ALA A 104 -9.96 -3.18 -0.25
N ILE A 105 -9.54 -1.99 -0.69
CA ILE A 105 -8.42 -1.25 -0.08
C ILE A 105 -8.67 -1.00 1.41
N HIS A 106 -9.85 -0.49 1.75
CA HIS A 106 -10.19 -0.19 3.14
C HIS A 106 -10.17 -1.44 4.02
N ALA A 107 -10.79 -2.53 3.56
CA ALA A 107 -10.87 -3.76 4.33
C ALA A 107 -9.49 -4.41 4.53
N MET A 108 -8.67 -4.46 3.47
CA MET A 108 -7.32 -5.00 3.58
C MET A 108 -6.44 -4.15 4.48
N ALA A 109 -6.40 -2.83 4.26
CA ALA A 109 -5.57 -1.93 5.08
C ALA A 109 -5.95 -2.03 6.56
N PHE A 110 -7.25 -1.96 6.88
CA PHE A 110 -7.73 -2.10 8.24
C PHE A 110 -7.39 -3.46 8.85
N GLY A 111 -7.65 -4.55 8.11
CA GLY A 111 -7.38 -5.92 8.57
C GLY A 111 -5.90 -6.16 8.87
N VAL A 112 -5.01 -5.70 7.99
CA VAL A 112 -3.55 -5.83 8.17
C VAL A 112 -3.06 -4.95 9.32
N LEU A 113 -3.42 -3.66 9.35
CA LEU A 113 -2.92 -2.71 10.36
C LEU A 113 -3.37 -3.11 11.78
N THR A 114 -4.61 -3.54 11.96
CA THR A 114 -5.11 -3.95 13.29
C THR A 114 -4.42 -5.17 13.86
N LYS A 115 -3.85 -6.02 13.03
CA LYS A 115 -3.12 -7.23 13.44
C LYS A 115 -1.61 -7.02 13.55
N VAL A 116 -1.04 -6.25 12.64
CA VAL A 116 0.41 -6.00 12.63
C VAL A 116 0.82 -5.06 13.75
N LEU A 117 0.10 -3.96 14.00
CA LEU A 117 0.50 -2.96 14.99
C LEU A 117 0.63 -3.52 16.43
N PRO A 118 -0.29 -4.37 16.93
CA PRO A 118 -0.10 -5.03 18.22
C PRO A 118 1.08 -6.01 18.24
N SER A 119 1.29 -6.75 17.14
CA SER A 119 2.33 -7.78 17.06
C SER A 119 3.75 -7.22 17.02
N ILE A 120 3.91 -5.94 16.69
CA ILE A 120 5.22 -5.27 16.69
C ILE A 120 5.74 -5.04 18.12
N GLN A 121 4.85 -4.97 19.13
CA GLN A 121 5.23 -4.78 20.53
C GLN A 121 5.71 -6.10 21.18
N ASP A 122 5.32 -7.24 20.65
CA ASP A 122 5.60 -8.57 21.26
C ASP A 122 6.71 -9.32 20.51
N VAL A 123 7.87 -8.69 20.43
CA VAL A 123 9.00 -9.05 19.54
C VAL A 123 9.80 -10.27 20.00
N SER A 124 9.44 -10.93 21.10
CA SER A 124 10.38 -11.85 21.75
C SER A 124 10.38 -13.29 21.26
N GLU A 125 9.28 -13.85 20.75
CA GLU A 125 9.25 -15.29 20.42
C GLU A 125 8.29 -15.64 19.27
N GLY A 126 8.80 -16.02 18.10
CA GLY A 126 8.05 -16.61 17.00
C GLY A 126 8.73 -16.43 15.65
N ASN A 127 8.41 -17.29 14.67
CA ASN A 127 8.84 -17.07 13.29
C ASN A 127 7.91 -16.01 12.66
N PRO A 128 8.35 -14.73 12.52
CA PRO A 128 7.45 -13.65 12.11
C PRO A 128 6.95 -13.80 10.67
N ALA A 129 7.63 -14.60 9.83
CA ALA A 129 7.27 -14.74 8.42
C ALA A 129 5.91 -15.45 8.22
N ASP A 130 5.66 -16.54 8.93
CA ASP A 130 4.41 -17.30 8.79
C ASP A 130 3.22 -16.48 9.28
N THR A 131 3.38 -15.76 10.40
CA THR A 131 2.35 -14.88 10.94
C THR A 131 2.04 -13.69 10.01
N VAL A 132 3.05 -13.12 9.34
CA VAL A 132 2.85 -11.99 8.42
C VAL A 132 2.14 -12.45 7.14
N GLN A 133 2.48 -13.63 6.62
CA GLN A 133 1.75 -14.21 5.48
C GLN A 133 0.28 -14.47 5.82
N ASP A 134 0.00 -15.02 7.00
CA ASP A 134 -1.37 -15.26 7.46
C ASP A 134 -2.15 -13.94 7.59
N ILE A 135 -1.54 -12.90 8.15
CA ILE A 135 -2.14 -11.56 8.25
C ILE A 135 -2.48 -11.00 6.85
N MET A 136 -1.55 -11.10 5.91
CA MET A 136 -1.77 -10.63 4.55
C MET A 136 -2.86 -11.45 3.84
N LYS A 137 -2.88 -12.77 4.02
CA LYS A 137 -3.92 -13.66 3.48
C LYS A 137 -5.30 -13.31 4.03
N GLU A 138 -5.41 -13.13 5.33
CA GLU A 138 -6.66 -12.73 5.99
C GLU A 138 -7.11 -11.33 5.57
N GLY A 139 -6.16 -10.41 5.33
CA GLY A 139 -6.44 -9.09 4.76
C GLY A 139 -7.09 -9.17 3.37
N VAL A 140 -6.58 -10.06 2.49
CA VAL A 140 -7.19 -10.33 1.18
C VAL A 140 -8.57 -10.96 1.31
N GLN A 141 -8.75 -11.89 2.25
CA GLN A 141 -10.06 -12.51 2.51
C GLN A 141 -11.07 -11.48 3.02
N ALA A 142 -10.64 -10.56 3.90
CA ALA A 142 -11.48 -9.46 4.37
C ALA A 142 -11.89 -8.52 3.22
N ALA A 143 -10.95 -8.18 2.33
CA ALA A 143 -11.23 -7.41 1.12
C ALA A 143 -12.26 -8.09 0.21
N HIS A 144 -12.10 -9.41 0.00
CA HIS A 144 -13.03 -10.21 -0.79
C HIS A 144 -14.45 -10.18 -0.20
N GLN A 145 -14.59 -10.39 1.10
CA GLN A 145 -15.87 -10.34 1.79
C GLN A 145 -16.49 -8.94 1.77
N ALA A 146 -15.66 -7.90 1.86
CA ALA A 146 -16.13 -6.52 1.79
C ALA A 146 -16.74 -6.19 0.40
N ILE A 147 -16.16 -6.71 -0.68
CA ILE A 147 -16.75 -6.54 -2.02
C ILE A 147 -18.10 -7.27 -2.13
N ILE A 148 -18.16 -8.53 -1.71
CA ILE A 148 -19.40 -9.33 -1.77
C ILE A 148 -20.55 -8.60 -1.04
N GLN A 149 -20.26 -7.96 0.09
CA GLN A 149 -21.24 -7.27 0.92
C GLN A 149 -21.52 -5.82 0.48
N GLY A 150 -20.47 -5.09 0.11
CA GLY A 150 -20.53 -3.65 -0.12
C GLY A 150 -20.61 -3.21 -1.59
N ALA A 151 -20.25 -4.11 -2.52
CA ALA A 151 -20.25 -3.85 -3.97
C ALA A 151 -20.71 -5.10 -4.76
N PRO A 152 -21.93 -5.62 -4.51
CA PRO A 152 -22.39 -6.86 -5.12
C PRO A 152 -22.43 -6.72 -6.65
N GLY A 153 -21.80 -7.71 -7.33
CA GLY A 153 -21.65 -7.71 -8.80
C GLY A 153 -20.39 -7.00 -9.30
N GLY A 154 -19.68 -6.28 -8.43
CA GLY A 154 -18.34 -5.78 -8.69
C GLY A 154 -17.26 -6.84 -8.40
N GLY A 155 -16.07 -6.56 -8.90
CA GLY A 155 -14.85 -7.32 -8.61
C GLY A 155 -13.67 -6.37 -8.55
N SER A 156 -12.52 -6.87 -8.11
CA SER A 156 -11.28 -6.09 -8.12
C SER A 156 -10.06 -7.00 -8.15
N THR A 157 -8.97 -6.51 -8.75
CA THR A 157 -7.63 -7.00 -8.43
C THR A 157 -7.24 -6.57 -7.02
N LEU A 158 -6.17 -7.11 -6.51
CA LEU A 158 -5.52 -6.58 -5.31
C LEU A 158 -4.05 -7.02 -5.28
N THR A 159 -3.16 -6.05 -5.20
CA THR A 159 -1.72 -6.28 -4.98
C THR A 159 -1.28 -5.46 -3.79
N GLY A 160 -0.86 -6.14 -2.72
CA GLY A 160 -0.43 -5.48 -1.49
C GLY A 160 1.00 -5.87 -1.13
N ILE A 161 1.83 -4.90 -0.74
CA ILE A 161 3.18 -5.09 -0.21
C ILE A 161 3.22 -4.62 1.24
N LEU A 162 3.64 -5.50 2.13
CA LEU A 162 3.97 -5.18 3.51
C LEU A 162 5.50 -5.27 3.69
N LEU A 163 6.10 -4.15 4.08
CA LEU A 163 7.51 -4.05 4.47
C LEU A 163 7.58 -3.97 5.99
N LEU A 164 8.17 -4.98 6.62
CA LEU A 164 8.31 -5.05 8.06
C LEU A 164 9.66 -5.65 8.44
N ARG A 165 10.46 -4.92 9.21
CA ARG A 165 11.83 -5.31 9.57
C ARG A 165 12.70 -5.47 8.32
N ASP A 166 13.16 -6.69 8.05
CA ASP A 166 14.00 -7.09 6.91
C ASP A 166 13.22 -7.89 5.86
N GLN A 167 11.90 -8.06 6.06
CA GLN A 167 11.05 -8.88 5.22
C GLN A 167 10.04 -8.05 4.42
N MET A 168 9.89 -8.41 3.15
CA MET A 168 8.82 -7.98 2.27
C MET A 168 7.86 -9.15 2.07
N THR A 169 6.57 -8.91 2.32
CA THR A 169 5.51 -9.87 2.03
C THR A 169 4.53 -9.26 1.05
N ILE A 170 4.31 -9.96 -0.06
CA ILE A 170 3.36 -9.58 -1.11
C ILE A 170 2.17 -10.52 -1.03
N ALA A 171 0.96 -9.95 -1.10
CA ALA A 171 -0.26 -10.67 -1.36
C ALA A 171 -0.84 -10.17 -2.69
N HIS A 172 -1.15 -11.10 -3.61
CA HIS A 172 -1.52 -10.74 -4.96
C HIS A 172 -2.69 -11.57 -5.49
N ILE A 173 -3.61 -10.88 -6.16
CA ILE A 173 -4.68 -11.47 -6.97
C ILE A 173 -5.06 -10.51 -8.11
N GLY A 174 -5.17 -11.03 -9.33
CA GLY A 174 -5.48 -10.26 -10.54
C GLY A 174 -4.28 -10.11 -11.46
N ASP A 175 -4.21 -8.99 -12.17
CA ASP A 175 -3.16 -8.65 -13.14
C ASP A 175 -2.51 -7.27 -12.90
N SER A 176 -2.84 -6.60 -11.80
CA SER A 176 -2.01 -5.52 -11.30
C SER A 176 -0.66 -6.06 -10.87
N ARG A 177 0.43 -5.36 -11.13
CA ARG A 177 1.76 -5.92 -10.99
C ARG A 177 2.58 -5.26 -9.87
N ALA A 178 3.49 -6.04 -9.28
CA ALA A 178 4.55 -5.56 -8.42
C ALA A 178 5.92 -5.89 -9.03
N TYR A 179 6.80 -4.91 -9.05
CA TYR A 179 8.16 -5.03 -9.57
C TYR A 179 9.19 -4.66 -8.51
N ALA A 180 10.38 -5.25 -8.61
CA ALA A 180 11.60 -4.74 -7.98
C ALA A 180 12.55 -4.25 -9.08
N ILE A 181 13.10 -3.05 -8.90
CA ILE A 181 14.07 -2.44 -9.82
C ILE A 181 15.32 -2.13 -8.99
N ASP A 182 16.44 -2.72 -9.38
CA ASP A 182 17.70 -2.46 -8.70
C ASP A 182 18.34 -1.13 -9.12
N THR A 183 19.40 -0.73 -8.44
CA THR A 183 20.15 0.50 -8.76
C THR A 183 20.88 0.47 -10.10
N GLN A 184 20.91 -0.68 -10.78
CA GLN A 184 21.47 -0.84 -12.12
C GLN A 184 20.40 -0.77 -13.22
N GLY A 185 19.11 -0.67 -12.82
CA GLY A 185 17.97 -0.63 -13.73
C GLY A 185 17.47 -2.01 -14.17
N ASN A 186 17.93 -3.10 -13.52
CA ASN A 186 17.37 -4.43 -13.81
C ASN A 186 15.97 -4.54 -13.20
N VAL A 187 15.00 -4.92 -14.04
CA VAL A 187 13.59 -5.09 -13.66
C VAL A 187 13.31 -6.55 -13.35
N ASN A 188 12.72 -6.79 -12.21
CA ASN A 188 12.22 -8.10 -11.80
C ASN A 188 10.73 -8.03 -11.47
N LEU A 189 9.90 -8.69 -12.28
CA LEU A 189 8.47 -8.84 -12.00
C LEU A 189 8.31 -9.82 -10.84
N LEU A 190 7.66 -9.36 -9.76
CA LEU A 190 7.47 -10.14 -8.53
C LEU A 190 6.15 -10.92 -8.51
N THR A 191 5.15 -10.48 -9.27
CA THR A 191 3.82 -11.10 -9.33
C THR A 191 3.63 -11.90 -10.61
N THR A 192 2.61 -12.75 -10.65
CA THR A 192 2.19 -13.47 -11.85
C THR A 192 0.74 -13.13 -12.17
N ASP A 193 0.46 -12.62 -13.36
CA ASP A 193 -0.89 -12.22 -13.73
C ASP A 193 -1.88 -13.40 -13.70
N HIS A 194 -3.02 -13.21 -13.07
CA HIS A 194 -4.13 -14.15 -13.07
C HIS A 194 -5.07 -13.93 -14.27
N SER A 195 -4.49 -13.68 -15.45
CA SER A 195 -5.23 -13.48 -16.69
C SER A 195 -5.28 -14.75 -17.54
N LEU A 196 -6.35 -14.87 -18.35
CA LEU A 196 -6.52 -15.98 -19.27
C LEU A 196 -5.33 -16.09 -20.25
N VAL A 197 -4.89 -14.94 -20.78
CA VAL A 197 -3.79 -14.91 -21.76
C VAL A 197 -2.47 -15.35 -21.14
N LYS A 198 -2.17 -14.94 -19.90
CA LYS A 198 -0.99 -15.43 -19.19
C LYS A 198 -1.03 -16.95 -19.03
N ARG A 199 -2.18 -17.50 -18.68
CA ARG A 199 -2.38 -18.95 -18.58
C ARG A 199 -2.15 -19.67 -19.91
N LEU A 200 -2.59 -19.09 -21.04
CA LEU A 200 -2.37 -19.65 -22.38
C LEU A 200 -0.89 -19.61 -22.77
N VAL A 201 -0.18 -18.53 -22.42
CA VAL A 201 1.28 -18.42 -22.62
C VAL A 201 2.02 -19.49 -21.81
N ASP A 202 1.69 -19.66 -20.52
CA ASP A 202 2.33 -20.65 -19.64
C ASP A 202 2.11 -22.11 -20.12
N LEU A 203 0.98 -22.36 -20.79
CA LEU A 203 0.68 -23.65 -21.43
C LEU A 203 1.31 -23.80 -22.82
N GLY A 204 2.02 -22.79 -23.32
CA GLY A 204 2.62 -22.77 -24.65
C GLY A 204 1.60 -22.77 -25.82
N GLN A 205 0.35 -22.32 -25.54
CA GLN A 205 -0.72 -22.27 -26.55
C GLN A 205 -0.67 -21.02 -27.40
N ILE A 206 -0.18 -19.91 -26.83
CA ILE A 206 0.09 -18.67 -27.54
C ILE A 206 1.45 -18.10 -27.09
N THR A 207 2.03 -17.24 -27.93
CA THR A 207 3.23 -16.47 -27.57
C THR A 207 2.88 -15.23 -26.73
N THR A 208 3.88 -14.59 -26.13
CA THR A 208 3.71 -13.32 -25.41
C THR A 208 3.20 -12.22 -26.34
N ASP A 209 3.68 -12.15 -27.59
CA ASP A 209 3.25 -11.17 -28.57
C ASP A 209 1.78 -11.37 -28.96
N GLU A 210 1.34 -12.63 -29.12
CA GLU A 210 -0.06 -12.95 -29.39
C GLU A 210 -0.95 -12.63 -28.19
N ALA A 211 -0.47 -12.81 -26.96
CA ALA A 211 -1.20 -12.45 -25.73
C ALA A 211 -1.48 -10.94 -25.64
N ALA A 212 -0.53 -10.10 -26.05
CA ALA A 212 -0.65 -8.64 -25.98
C ALA A 212 -1.80 -8.08 -26.84
N ILE A 213 -2.14 -8.76 -27.95
CA ILE A 213 -3.21 -8.36 -28.88
C ILE A 213 -4.45 -9.27 -28.80
N HIS A 214 -4.48 -10.20 -27.86
CA HIS A 214 -5.56 -11.18 -27.76
C HIS A 214 -6.88 -10.51 -27.38
N PRO A 215 -8.03 -10.89 -28.01
CA PRO A 215 -9.34 -10.30 -27.71
C PRO A 215 -9.77 -10.46 -26.25
N GLN A 216 -9.26 -11.46 -25.55
CA GLN A 216 -9.57 -11.75 -24.14
C GLN A 216 -8.41 -11.43 -23.21
N ARG A 217 -7.53 -10.48 -23.56
CA ARG A 217 -6.37 -10.13 -22.74
C ARG A 217 -6.74 -9.59 -21.34
N ASN A 218 -7.91 -8.96 -21.21
CA ASN A 218 -8.40 -8.42 -19.95
C ASN A 218 -9.28 -9.41 -19.15
N VAL A 219 -9.35 -10.69 -19.57
CA VAL A 219 -10.15 -11.71 -18.86
C VAL A 219 -9.32 -12.29 -17.73
N LEU A 220 -9.75 -12.05 -16.49
CA LEU A 220 -9.14 -12.63 -15.30
C LEU A 220 -9.81 -13.95 -14.92
N TYR A 221 -9.02 -14.93 -14.50
CA TYR A 221 -9.53 -16.18 -13.92
C TYR A 221 -9.51 -16.17 -12.38
N ARG A 222 -8.86 -15.17 -11.77
CA ARG A 222 -8.90 -14.88 -10.33
C ARG A 222 -9.04 -13.38 -10.12
N ALA A 223 -10.07 -13.01 -9.35
CA ALA A 223 -10.32 -11.65 -8.88
C ALA A 223 -11.12 -11.69 -7.57
N LEU A 224 -11.06 -10.61 -6.79
CA LEU A 224 -11.90 -10.43 -5.62
C LEU A 224 -13.37 -10.24 -6.04
N GLY A 225 -14.31 -10.68 -5.19
CA GLY A 225 -15.74 -10.46 -5.37
C GLY A 225 -16.44 -11.41 -6.35
N GLN A 226 -15.69 -12.22 -7.11
CA GLN A 226 -16.26 -13.05 -8.20
C GLN A 226 -16.41 -14.54 -7.88
N ALA A 227 -15.69 -15.05 -6.90
CA ALA A 227 -15.72 -16.46 -6.50
C ALA A 227 -16.29 -16.62 -5.10
N GLU A 228 -16.64 -17.85 -4.72
CA GLU A 228 -17.10 -18.16 -3.36
C GLU A 228 -15.93 -18.10 -2.35
N MET A 229 -14.73 -18.47 -2.79
CA MET A 229 -13.50 -18.41 -2.00
C MET A 229 -12.37 -17.80 -2.83
N VAL A 230 -11.47 -17.10 -2.16
CA VAL A 230 -10.27 -16.51 -2.77
C VAL A 230 -9.01 -17.03 -2.08
N ASP A 231 -8.03 -17.39 -2.87
CA ASP A 231 -6.70 -17.79 -2.40
C ASP A 231 -5.65 -16.92 -3.13
N PRO A 232 -5.06 -15.93 -2.44
CA PRO A 232 -4.06 -15.05 -3.05
C PRO A 232 -2.71 -15.76 -3.19
N ASP A 233 -1.92 -15.34 -4.17
CA ASP A 233 -0.50 -15.65 -4.18
C ASP A 233 0.20 -14.88 -3.06
N LEU A 234 0.98 -15.59 -2.25
CA LEU A 234 1.76 -15.03 -1.14
C LEU A 234 3.25 -15.23 -1.41
N ILE A 235 3.99 -14.13 -1.42
CA ILE A 235 5.43 -14.13 -1.69
C ILE A 235 6.12 -13.43 -0.52
N SER A 236 7.07 -14.12 0.13
CA SER A 236 7.92 -13.50 1.16
C SER A 236 9.38 -13.60 0.76
N THR A 237 10.07 -12.46 0.83
CA THR A 237 11.47 -12.33 0.47
C THR A 237 12.12 -11.22 1.30
N PRO A 238 13.43 -11.23 1.50
CA PRO A 238 14.12 -10.11 2.14
C PRO A 238 13.89 -8.80 1.38
N ILE A 239 13.80 -7.70 2.13
CA ILE A 239 13.76 -6.36 1.55
C ILE A 239 15.08 -6.08 0.84
N PRO A 240 15.09 -5.59 -0.41
CA PRO A 240 16.32 -5.16 -1.07
C PRO A 240 17.08 -4.11 -0.25
N ASN A 241 18.41 -4.13 -0.31
CA ASN A 241 19.22 -3.13 0.40
C ASN A 241 19.07 -1.72 -0.16
N SER A 242 18.80 -1.61 -1.45
CA SER A 242 18.59 -0.36 -2.19
C SER A 242 17.86 -0.65 -3.50
N GLY A 243 17.23 0.37 -4.08
CA GLY A 243 16.47 0.27 -5.32
C GLY A 243 15.03 0.68 -5.11
N TYR A 244 14.16 0.18 -5.98
CA TYR A 244 12.76 0.60 -6.02
C TYR A 244 11.82 -0.62 -6.05
N LEU A 245 10.68 -0.47 -5.39
CA LEU A 245 9.52 -1.33 -5.60
C LEU A 245 8.46 -0.50 -6.32
N VAL A 246 7.76 -1.13 -7.26
CA VAL A 246 6.69 -0.48 -8.02
C VAL A 246 5.45 -1.34 -7.97
N LEU A 247 4.32 -0.75 -7.61
CA LEU A 247 2.99 -1.35 -7.84
C LEU A 247 2.29 -0.54 -8.92
N CYS A 248 1.66 -1.22 -9.86
CA CYS A 248 0.89 -0.52 -10.89
C CYS A 248 -0.29 -1.35 -11.41
N SER A 249 -1.34 -0.66 -11.91
CA SER A 249 -2.44 -1.24 -12.66
C SER A 249 -2.04 -1.50 -14.11
N ASP A 250 -2.90 -2.18 -14.86
CA ASP A 250 -2.69 -2.54 -16.27
C ASP A 250 -2.61 -1.32 -17.19
N GLY A 251 -3.24 -0.20 -16.80
CA GLY A 251 -3.14 1.07 -17.52
C GLY A 251 -1.73 1.65 -17.58
N LEU A 252 -0.80 1.20 -16.70
CA LEU A 252 0.61 1.52 -16.84
C LEU A 252 1.35 0.45 -17.63
N TRP A 253 1.43 -0.79 -17.10
CA TRP A 253 2.29 -1.84 -17.66
C TRP A 253 1.81 -2.31 -19.03
N GLY A 254 0.55 -2.12 -19.35
CA GLY A 254 -0.02 -2.43 -20.67
C GLY A 254 0.47 -1.54 -21.80
N VAL A 255 1.04 -0.36 -21.48
CA VAL A 255 1.44 0.64 -22.49
C VAL A 255 2.86 1.20 -22.30
N VAL A 256 3.45 1.03 -21.11
CA VAL A 256 4.84 1.45 -20.82
C VAL A 256 5.69 0.19 -20.63
N PRO A 257 6.65 -0.09 -21.54
CA PRO A 257 7.56 -1.23 -21.43
C PRO A 257 8.42 -1.18 -20.17
N ASP A 258 8.82 -2.36 -19.68
CA ASP A 258 9.59 -2.50 -18.43
C ASP A 258 10.92 -1.74 -18.45
N ASP A 259 11.64 -1.71 -19.59
CA ASP A 259 12.88 -0.97 -19.78
C ASP A 259 12.67 0.55 -19.75
N GLN A 260 11.56 1.04 -20.31
CA GLN A 260 11.18 2.45 -20.22
C GLN A 260 10.81 2.81 -18.77
N MET A 261 10.07 1.95 -18.08
CA MET A 261 9.72 2.13 -16.66
C MET A 261 10.99 2.27 -15.82
N ALA A 262 11.95 1.37 -15.97
CA ALA A 262 13.23 1.41 -15.24
C ALA A 262 14.03 2.70 -15.53
N ASN A 263 14.09 3.10 -16.80
CA ASN A 263 14.79 4.33 -17.20
C ASN A 263 14.17 5.58 -16.57
N ILE A 264 12.84 5.67 -16.55
CA ILE A 264 12.10 6.78 -15.92
C ILE A 264 12.43 6.84 -14.43
N ILE A 265 12.31 5.71 -13.72
CA ILE A 265 12.52 5.64 -12.28
C ILE A 265 13.96 5.97 -11.91
N SER A 266 14.94 5.43 -12.65
CA SER A 266 16.36 5.64 -12.38
C SER A 266 16.82 7.08 -12.68
N SER A 267 16.09 7.81 -13.54
CA SER A 267 16.41 9.18 -13.95
C SER A 267 15.71 10.24 -13.11
N ALA A 268 14.69 9.86 -12.34
CA ALA A 268 13.92 10.80 -11.53
C ALA A 268 14.68 11.21 -10.26
N ASN A 269 14.45 12.45 -9.80
CA ASN A 269 15.05 12.96 -8.57
C ASN A 269 14.30 12.53 -7.30
N SER A 270 13.10 11.96 -7.46
CA SER A 270 12.30 11.45 -6.36
C SER A 270 11.28 10.41 -6.84
N PRO A 271 10.78 9.52 -5.96
CA PRO A 271 9.70 8.60 -6.31
C PRO A 271 8.43 9.31 -6.79
N GLN A 272 8.13 10.51 -6.28
CA GLN A 272 6.98 11.28 -6.73
C GLN A 272 7.15 11.80 -8.16
N GLU A 273 8.34 12.27 -8.53
CA GLU A 273 8.64 12.64 -9.90
C GLU A 273 8.60 11.43 -10.83
N ALA A 274 9.14 10.27 -10.36
CA ALA A 274 9.08 9.02 -11.12
C ALA A 274 7.63 8.60 -11.41
N SER A 275 6.76 8.57 -10.40
CA SER A 275 5.37 8.20 -10.57
C SER A 275 4.61 9.16 -11.50
N GLN A 276 4.89 10.46 -11.43
CA GLN A 276 4.29 11.46 -12.31
C GLN A 276 4.76 11.29 -13.77
N THR A 277 6.05 11.03 -13.98
CA THR A 277 6.61 10.82 -15.33
C THR A 277 6.10 9.51 -15.94
N LEU A 278 5.89 8.46 -15.12
CA LEU A 278 5.26 7.21 -15.57
C LEU A 278 3.82 7.44 -16.02
N LEU A 279 3.05 8.21 -15.27
CA LEU A 279 1.69 8.61 -15.68
C LEU A 279 1.71 9.36 -17.02
N GLU A 280 2.62 10.32 -17.18
CA GLU A 280 2.77 11.09 -18.43
C GLU A 280 3.14 10.18 -19.60
N ALA A 281 4.04 9.21 -19.39
CA ALA A 281 4.41 8.24 -20.41
C ALA A 281 3.22 7.35 -20.82
N ALA A 282 2.42 6.88 -19.87
CA ALA A 282 1.21 6.10 -20.16
C ALA A 282 0.16 6.93 -20.91
N ASN A 283 -0.04 8.20 -20.54
CA ASN A 283 -0.94 9.11 -21.25
C ASN A 283 -0.43 9.42 -22.67
N LEU A 284 0.87 9.61 -22.87
CA LEU A 284 1.46 9.79 -24.21
C LEU A 284 1.28 8.54 -25.08
N ALA A 285 1.25 7.34 -24.50
CA ALA A 285 0.95 6.10 -25.18
C ALA A 285 -0.57 5.92 -25.46
N GLY A 286 -1.39 6.92 -25.12
CA GLY A 286 -2.83 6.96 -25.41
C GLY A 286 -3.74 6.92 -24.19
N GLY A 287 -3.22 6.64 -22.98
CA GLY A 287 -3.97 6.57 -21.73
C GLY A 287 -5.26 5.73 -21.83
N PRO A 288 -5.17 4.45 -22.26
CA PRO A 288 -6.38 3.67 -22.62
C PRO A 288 -7.20 3.25 -21.43
N ASP A 289 -6.63 3.25 -20.24
CA ASP A 289 -7.25 2.83 -19.00
C ASP A 289 -6.94 3.75 -17.83
N ASN A 290 -7.49 3.45 -16.65
CA ASN A 290 -7.10 4.05 -15.38
C ASN A 290 -5.63 3.72 -15.10
N ILE A 291 -4.88 4.68 -14.62
CA ILE A 291 -3.44 4.57 -14.41
C ILE A 291 -3.12 4.82 -12.95
N SER A 292 -2.71 3.79 -12.25
CA SER A 292 -2.33 3.86 -10.85
C SER A 292 -0.94 3.32 -10.64
N VAL A 293 -0.11 4.08 -9.94
CA VAL A 293 1.29 3.74 -9.67
C VAL A 293 1.69 4.12 -8.25
N ILE A 294 2.37 3.22 -7.56
CA ILE A 294 3.10 3.51 -6.32
C ILE A 294 4.57 3.17 -6.58
N VAL A 295 5.46 4.14 -6.43
CA VAL A 295 6.93 3.96 -6.48
C VAL A 295 7.47 4.10 -5.06
N ILE A 296 8.18 3.10 -4.57
CA ILE A 296 8.78 3.05 -3.24
C ILE A 296 10.30 2.95 -3.42
N GLU A 297 11.02 3.97 -3.02
CA GLU A 297 12.47 3.95 -2.96
C GLU A 297 12.91 3.36 -1.62
N ILE A 298 13.85 2.41 -1.68
CA ILE A 298 14.50 1.79 -0.53
C ILE A 298 15.93 2.27 -0.48
N SER A 299 16.32 2.88 0.64
CA SER A 299 17.69 3.33 0.90
C SER A 299 18.14 2.92 2.31
N LYS A 300 19.41 2.56 2.45
CA LYS A 300 20.07 2.28 3.74
C LYS A 300 21.15 3.28 4.04
#